data_ac119069ddd5d42ef6a6993088a4b147
#
_entry.id   ac119069ddd5d42ef6a6993088a4b147
#
_cell.length_a   1.000
_cell.length_b   1.000
_cell.length_c   1.000
_cell.angle_alpha   90.00
_cell.angle_beta   90.00
_cell.angle_gamma   90.00
#
_symmetry.space_group_name_H-M   'P 1'
#
loop_
_entity.id
_entity.type
_entity.pdbx_description
1 polymer ?
#
loop_
_entity_poly.entity_id
_entity_poly.type
_entity_poly.pdbx_seq_one_letter_code
_entity_poly.pdbx_strand_id
1 'polypeptide(L)'
;MILIAGPCVIESRELIMKVAESLRKFNEISGVEFYFKSSFDKANRTSISSFRGPGLQRGCEILAEVKEKFGYKILTDIHESYQAEPVARVADVLQIPAFLCRQTDLLVAAASTQAVVNIKKGQFLSPQAMKHSVEKVLQTRSARAYTPQSGTVSGDTSAAQNSARSGDAEIRYAQNGARSSTDSGSSVLGAQNSCGAQSGAQNFIYTCGAKSGAENAAKGTAMPCAAQSDNEAQNTPQPNFSHTCNAQDGSISAAQSASQPSGEGMHDLARRHGVWLTERGSTFGYGNLIVDMRSLPIMREFAPVIFDATHSVQMPSIGTTSGGDSRFVPYLARAAAAVGVDGFFYETHPDPAHALSDGPNMLNLQQLEHVVTQTLAIQKALGF
;
A
#
# COMPACT_ATOMS: atom_id res chain seq x y z
N MET A 1 13.92 7.65 -13.85
CA MET A 1 12.91 6.67 -13.37
C MET A 1 13.22 6.26 -11.93
N ILE A 2 12.22 6.19 -11.06
CA ILE A 2 12.38 5.69 -9.69
C ILE A 2 12.31 4.16 -9.70
N LEU A 3 13.30 3.49 -9.08
CA LEU A 3 13.30 2.04 -8.90
C LEU A 3 13.42 1.69 -7.42
N ILE A 4 12.40 1.07 -6.87
CA ILE A 4 12.35 0.60 -5.50
C ILE A 4 12.44 -0.92 -5.52
N ALA A 5 13.48 -1.50 -4.90
CA ALA A 5 13.62 -2.95 -4.83
C ALA A 5 14.30 -3.42 -3.53
N GLY A 6 13.95 -4.63 -3.09
CA GLY A 6 14.52 -5.27 -1.91
C GLY A 6 13.63 -6.35 -1.32
N PRO A 7 14.01 -6.97 -0.20
CA PRO A 7 13.21 -7.99 0.45
C PRO A 7 11.91 -7.43 1.03
N CYS A 8 10.88 -8.28 1.09
CA CYS A 8 9.60 -7.93 1.69
C CYS A 8 9.77 -7.42 3.14
N VAL A 9 10.54 -8.14 3.94
CA VAL A 9 10.81 -7.85 5.37
C VAL A 9 12.26 -8.16 5.69
N ILE A 10 12.79 -7.53 6.72
CA ILE A 10 14.11 -7.86 7.26
C ILE A 10 14.02 -9.20 8.00
N GLU A 11 14.45 -10.28 7.35
CA GLU A 11 14.48 -11.63 7.94
C GLU A 11 15.72 -11.84 8.79
N SER A 12 16.88 -11.42 8.27
CA SER A 12 18.14 -11.34 9.00
C SER A 12 19.04 -10.26 8.39
N ARG A 13 20.02 -9.81 9.17
CA ARG A 13 21.04 -8.86 8.70
C ARG A 13 21.81 -9.43 7.51
N GLU A 14 22.21 -10.69 7.57
CA GLU A 14 22.99 -11.38 6.55
C GLU A 14 22.24 -11.44 5.21
N LEU A 15 20.94 -11.77 5.25
CA LEU A 15 20.08 -11.78 4.07
C LEU A 15 19.99 -10.37 3.44
N ILE A 16 19.75 -9.36 4.27
CA ILE A 16 19.65 -7.96 3.81
C ILE A 16 20.94 -7.54 3.11
N MET A 17 22.11 -7.79 3.71
CA MET A 17 23.40 -7.43 3.12
C MET A 17 23.67 -8.18 1.82
N LYS A 18 23.32 -9.47 1.74
CA LYS A 18 23.46 -10.28 0.52
C LYS A 18 22.58 -9.73 -0.62
N VAL A 19 21.32 -9.40 -0.31
CA VAL A 19 20.41 -8.83 -1.31
C VAL A 19 20.88 -7.45 -1.73
N ALA A 20 21.27 -6.58 -0.78
CA ALA A 20 21.79 -5.25 -1.09
C ALA A 20 22.99 -5.31 -2.04
N GLU A 21 23.95 -6.21 -1.80
CA GLU A 21 25.08 -6.42 -2.70
C GLU A 21 24.63 -6.82 -4.11
N SER A 22 23.67 -7.74 -4.21
CA SER A 22 23.16 -8.22 -5.51
C SER A 22 22.42 -7.13 -6.30
N LEU A 23 21.92 -6.09 -5.64
CA LEU A 23 21.19 -4.99 -6.26
C LEU A 23 22.08 -3.80 -6.66
N ARG A 24 23.41 -3.85 -6.42
CA ARG A 24 24.37 -2.78 -6.72
C ARG A 24 24.24 -2.26 -8.15
N LYS A 25 24.13 -3.19 -9.11
CA LYS A 25 23.99 -2.88 -10.54
C LYS A 25 22.83 -1.92 -10.86
N PHE A 26 21.75 -1.93 -10.09
CA PHE A 26 20.61 -1.04 -10.35
C PHE A 26 20.87 0.41 -9.92
N ASN A 27 21.72 0.62 -8.91
CA ASN A 27 22.14 1.95 -8.48
C ASN A 27 23.12 2.62 -9.46
N GLU A 28 23.71 1.82 -10.38
CA GLU A 28 24.68 2.27 -11.37
C GLU A 28 24.02 2.61 -12.72
N ILE A 29 22.73 2.31 -12.92
CA ILE A 29 22.03 2.57 -14.18
C ILE A 29 21.76 4.08 -14.31
N SER A 30 22.30 4.68 -15.37
CA SER A 30 22.06 6.09 -15.67
C SER A 30 20.57 6.38 -15.87
N GLY A 31 20.07 7.43 -15.22
CA GLY A 31 18.67 7.83 -15.26
C GLY A 31 17.75 7.03 -14.33
N VAL A 32 18.31 6.10 -13.55
CA VAL A 32 17.57 5.38 -12.49
C VAL A 32 17.94 5.96 -11.13
N GLU A 33 16.93 6.31 -10.37
CA GLU A 33 17.04 6.67 -8.95
C GLU A 33 16.63 5.47 -8.11
N PHE A 34 17.62 4.77 -7.54
CA PHE A 34 17.42 3.52 -6.83
C PHE A 34 17.16 3.73 -5.34
N TYR A 35 16.17 2.99 -4.81
CA TYR A 35 15.82 2.93 -3.40
C TYR A 35 15.84 1.48 -2.93
N PHE A 36 16.67 1.17 -1.94
CA PHE A 36 16.63 -0.13 -1.28
C PHE A 36 15.45 -0.18 -0.32
N LYS A 37 14.60 -1.20 -0.46
CA LYS A 37 13.40 -1.35 0.37
C LYS A 37 13.45 -2.61 1.22
N SER A 38 13.16 -2.48 2.50
CA SER A 38 12.74 -3.60 3.35
C SER A 38 11.93 -3.10 4.53
N SER A 39 10.95 -3.89 4.99
CA SER A 39 10.14 -3.54 6.17
C SER A 39 10.81 -4.02 7.45
N PHE A 40 10.80 -3.21 8.49
CA PHE A 40 11.27 -3.61 9.83
C PHE A 40 10.19 -4.37 10.62
N ASP A 41 8.93 -4.21 10.22
CA ASP A 41 7.78 -4.89 10.80
C ASP A 41 6.70 -5.15 9.73
N LYS A 42 5.92 -6.20 9.91
CA LYS A 42 4.70 -6.50 9.15
C LYS A 42 3.51 -6.48 10.11
N ALA A 43 2.87 -5.30 10.25
CA ALA A 43 1.84 -5.08 11.26
C ALA A 43 0.48 -5.73 10.93
N ASN A 44 0.22 -6.10 9.67
CA ASN A 44 -1.08 -6.58 9.18
C ASN A 44 -1.06 -8.06 8.76
N ARG A 45 -0.48 -8.93 9.59
CA ARG A 45 -0.41 -10.37 9.30
C ARG A 45 -1.76 -11.07 9.44
N THR A 46 -1.96 -12.13 8.64
CA THR A 46 -3.14 -13.00 8.71
C THR A 46 -3.19 -13.80 10.01
N SER A 47 -2.04 -14.26 10.51
CA SER A 47 -1.93 -14.98 11.78
C SER A 47 -1.05 -14.24 12.77
N ILE A 48 -1.39 -14.30 14.06
CA ILE A 48 -0.61 -13.73 15.15
C ILE A 48 0.77 -14.39 15.28
N SER A 49 0.90 -15.65 14.86
CA SER A 49 2.17 -16.39 14.87
C SER A 49 3.04 -16.13 13.63
N SER A 50 2.57 -15.35 12.65
CA SER A 50 3.38 -15.04 11.47
C SER A 50 4.59 -14.20 11.81
N PHE A 51 5.68 -14.42 11.07
CA PHE A 51 6.90 -13.63 11.21
C PHE A 51 6.64 -12.14 10.93
N ARG A 52 7.10 -11.29 11.81
CA ARG A 52 6.85 -9.84 11.72
C ARG A 52 8.09 -9.02 11.34
N GLY A 53 9.26 -9.48 11.61
CA GLY A 53 10.51 -8.74 11.42
C GLY A 53 11.21 -8.44 12.75
N PRO A 54 12.36 -7.72 12.70
CA PRO A 54 13.18 -7.45 13.89
C PRO A 54 12.64 -6.32 14.78
N GLY A 55 11.59 -5.62 14.36
CA GLY A 55 11.07 -4.44 15.04
C GLY A 55 11.80 -3.14 14.68
N LEU A 56 11.27 -2.02 15.19
CA LEU A 56 11.66 -0.67 14.81
C LEU A 56 13.17 -0.41 14.99
N GLN A 57 13.68 -0.57 16.20
CA GLN A 57 15.06 -0.20 16.53
C GLN A 57 16.06 -1.01 15.71
N ARG A 58 15.97 -2.33 15.80
CA ARG A 58 16.92 -3.22 15.11
C ARG A 58 16.79 -3.11 13.59
N GLY A 59 15.58 -2.91 13.09
CA GLY A 59 15.35 -2.70 11.66
C GLY A 59 16.00 -1.43 11.15
N CYS A 60 15.87 -0.31 11.86
CA CYS A 60 16.54 0.95 11.53
C CYS A 60 18.07 0.81 11.55
N GLU A 61 18.64 0.11 12.53
CA GLU A 61 20.09 -0.14 12.58
C GLU A 61 20.57 -0.88 11.32
N ILE A 62 19.87 -1.96 10.92
CA ILE A 62 20.23 -2.75 9.72
C ILE A 62 20.10 -1.91 8.44
N LEU A 63 19.02 -1.10 8.32
CA LEU A 63 18.84 -0.23 7.16
C LEU A 63 19.88 0.90 7.10
N ALA A 64 20.27 1.45 8.25
CA ALA A 64 21.36 2.42 8.32
C ALA A 64 22.69 1.82 7.85
N GLU A 65 22.97 0.57 8.22
CA GLU A 65 24.17 -0.14 7.76
C GLU A 65 24.16 -0.37 6.23
N VAL A 66 22.98 -0.69 5.63
CA VAL A 66 22.84 -0.75 4.17
C VAL A 66 23.14 0.59 3.53
N LYS A 67 22.57 1.67 4.07
CA LYS A 67 22.78 3.04 3.58
C LYS A 67 24.26 3.43 3.60
N GLU A 68 24.92 3.17 4.71
CA GLU A 68 26.35 3.48 4.90
C GLU A 68 27.24 2.66 3.95
N LYS A 69 27.00 1.35 3.88
CA LYS A 69 27.87 0.44 3.12
C LYS A 69 27.72 0.54 1.61
N PHE A 70 26.50 0.76 1.12
CA PHE A 70 26.18 0.73 -0.32
C PHE A 70 25.85 2.09 -0.90
N GLY A 71 25.68 3.14 -0.09
CA GLY A 71 25.28 4.47 -0.54
C GLY A 71 23.84 4.53 -1.06
N TYR A 72 22.99 3.57 -0.69
CA TYR A 72 21.60 3.52 -1.19
C TYR A 72 20.71 4.51 -0.46
N LYS A 73 19.73 5.04 -1.19
CA LYS A 73 18.54 5.63 -0.56
C LYS A 73 17.68 4.53 0.01
N ILE A 74 17.09 4.77 1.17
CA ILE A 74 16.32 3.77 1.92
C ILE A 74 14.83 4.10 1.87
N LEU A 75 14.01 3.08 1.59
CA LEU A 75 12.55 3.12 1.76
C LEU A 75 12.13 2.05 2.76
N THR A 76 11.33 2.43 3.76
CA THR A 76 10.66 1.49 4.65
C THR A 76 9.27 1.99 5.04
N ASP A 77 8.39 1.08 5.43
CA ASP A 77 7.02 1.41 5.83
C ASP A 77 6.90 1.68 7.33
N ILE A 78 5.99 2.59 7.67
CA ILE A 78 5.61 2.92 9.05
C ILE A 78 4.14 2.56 9.28
N HIS A 79 3.79 2.19 10.51
CA HIS A 79 2.45 1.70 10.85
C HIS A 79 1.77 2.54 11.93
N GLU A 80 2.57 3.24 12.75
CA GLU A 80 2.15 4.08 13.84
C GLU A 80 2.79 5.46 13.74
N SER A 81 2.08 6.50 14.19
CA SER A 81 2.54 7.90 14.06
C SER A 81 3.87 8.17 14.75
N TYR A 82 4.13 7.51 15.90
CA TYR A 82 5.39 7.69 16.65
C TYR A 82 6.63 7.12 15.93
N GLN A 83 6.43 6.26 14.93
CA GLN A 83 7.52 5.66 14.15
C GLN A 83 8.08 6.64 13.09
N ALA A 84 7.32 7.66 12.69
CA ALA A 84 7.70 8.54 11.59
C ALA A 84 9.05 9.24 11.81
N GLU A 85 9.20 9.88 12.97
CA GLU A 85 10.42 10.62 13.30
C GLU A 85 11.67 9.74 13.44
N PRO A 86 11.70 8.64 14.22
CA PRO A 86 12.88 7.79 14.31
C PRO A 86 13.23 7.10 12.99
N VAL A 87 12.22 6.69 12.19
CA VAL A 87 12.48 6.06 10.89
C VAL A 87 13.04 7.05 9.88
N ALA A 88 12.54 8.30 9.85
CA ALA A 88 13.02 9.34 8.94
C ALA A 88 14.48 9.75 9.15
N ARG A 89 15.10 9.40 10.29
CA ARG A 89 16.56 9.61 10.51
C ARG A 89 17.41 8.67 9.65
N VAL A 90 16.84 7.58 9.19
CA VAL A 90 17.52 6.55 8.38
C VAL A 90 16.93 6.50 6.97
N ALA A 91 15.61 6.45 6.85
CA ALA A 91 14.91 6.30 5.59
C ALA A 91 14.73 7.64 4.87
N ASP A 92 15.00 7.64 3.57
CA ASP A 92 14.77 8.77 2.67
C ASP A 92 13.31 8.83 2.23
N VAL A 93 12.60 7.69 2.29
CA VAL A 93 11.19 7.56 1.95
C VAL A 93 10.45 6.80 3.05
N LEU A 94 9.42 7.41 3.60
CA LEU A 94 8.45 6.77 4.49
C LEU A 94 7.27 6.26 3.68
N GLN A 95 7.03 4.95 3.71
CA GLN A 95 5.91 4.35 3.03
C GLN A 95 4.71 4.22 3.96
N ILE A 96 3.56 4.67 3.51
CA ILE A 96 2.27 4.47 4.17
C ILE A 96 1.63 3.21 3.57
N PRO A 97 1.38 2.15 4.35
CA PRO A 97 0.72 0.93 3.89
C PRO A 97 -0.67 1.18 3.32
N ALA A 98 -1.09 0.32 2.40
CA ALA A 98 -2.35 0.49 1.67
C ALA A 98 -3.58 0.57 2.58
N PHE A 99 -3.64 -0.25 3.65
CA PHE A 99 -4.75 -0.20 4.60
C PHE A 99 -4.80 1.10 5.42
N LEU A 100 -3.67 1.78 5.56
CA LEU A 100 -3.51 2.99 6.35
C LEU A 100 -3.48 4.28 5.51
N CYS A 101 -3.72 4.17 4.20
CA CYS A 101 -3.59 5.29 3.26
C CYS A 101 -4.50 6.50 3.57
N ARG A 102 -5.54 6.34 4.39
CA ARG A 102 -6.44 7.41 4.83
C ARG A 102 -6.21 7.87 6.28
N GLN A 103 -5.35 7.21 7.04
CA GLN A 103 -5.09 7.54 8.46
C GLN A 103 -4.46 8.92 8.58
N THR A 104 -5.24 9.88 9.08
CA THR A 104 -4.84 11.29 9.11
C THR A 104 -3.60 11.49 9.98
N ASP A 105 -3.57 10.96 11.19
CA ASP A 105 -2.47 11.16 12.12
C ASP A 105 -1.15 10.55 11.61
N LEU A 106 -1.22 9.40 10.92
CA LEU A 106 -0.07 8.77 10.32
C LEU A 106 0.48 9.60 9.14
N LEU A 107 -0.42 10.10 8.27
CA LEU A 107 -0.05 10.98 7.14
C LEU A 107 0.56 12.29 7.63
N VAL A 108 -0.01 12.91 8.65
CA VAL A 108 0.50 14.14 9.28
C VAL A 108 1.86 13.89 9.94
N ALA A 109 2.02 12.79 10.67
CA ALA A 109 3.30 12.43 11.28
C ALA A 109 4.40 12.23 10.22
N ALA A 110 4.10 11.47 9.15
CA ALA A 110 5.04 11.29 8.04
C ALA A 110 5.36 12.61 7.32
N ALA A 111 4.33 13.44 7.02
CA ALA A 111 4.48 14.75 6.39
C ALA A 111 5.31 15.73 7.24
N SER A 112 5.31 15.52 8.54
CA SER A 112 6.06 16.32 9.50
C SER A 112 7.57 16.05 9.49
N THR A 113 8.01 15.00 8.82
CA THR A 113 9.43 14.72 8.57
C THR A 113 9.92 15.36 7.27
N GLN A 114 11.24 15.27 7.01
CA GLN A 114 11.84 15.71 5.74
C GLN A 114 11.85 14.60 4.68
N ALA A 115 11.52 13.36 5.06
CA ALA A 115 11.50 12.21 4.15
C ALA A 115 10.38 12.34 3.11
N VAL A 116 10.57 11.76 1.94
CA VAL A 116 9.49 11.60 0.95
C VAL A 116 8.40 10.72 1.55
N VAL A 117 7.13 11.04 1.29
CA VAL A 117 5.98 10.23 1.72
C VAL A 117 5.42 9.48 0.52
N ASN A 118 5.61 8.16 0.50
CA ASN A 118 5.04 7.27 -0.50
C ASN A 118 3.76 6.62 0.02
N ILE A 119 2.60 6.93 -0.58
CA ILE A 119 1.30 6.46 -0.11
C ILE A 119 0.81 5.34 -1.02
N LYS A 120 0.75 4.11 -0.51
CA LYS A 120 0.15 2.98 -1.25
C LYS A 120 -1.37 3.14 -1.32
N LYS A 121 -1.93 3.02 -2.53
CA LYS A 121 -3.37 3.06 -2.72
C LYS A 121 -4.04 1.87 -2.01
N GLY A 122 -5.05 2.17 -1.18
CA GLY A 122 -5.89 1.12 -0.59
C GLY A 122 -6.62 0.32 -1.67
N GLN A 123 -6.69 -1.00 -1.48
CA GLN A 123 -7.38 -1.90 -2.43
C GLN A 123 -8.87 -1.58 -2.54
N PHE A 124 -9.42 -0.88 -1.56
CA PHE A 124 -10.82 -0.47 -1.44
C PHE A 124 -11.10 0.94 -1.95
N LEU A 125 -10.08 1.69 -2.42
CA LEU A 125 -10.22 3.07 -2.88
C LEU A 125 -10.18 3.18 -4.40
N SER A 126 -10.97 4.11 -4.92
CA SER A 126 -10.81 4.59 -6.29
C SER A 126 -9.52 5.39 -6.44
N PRO A 127 -8.93 5.48 -7.64
CA PRO A 127 -7.75 6.30 -7.88
C PRO A 127 -7.99 7.78 -7.56
N GLN A 128 -9.19 8.32 -7.84
CA GLN A 128 -9.56 9.71 -7.53
C GLN A 128 -9.53 10.01 -6.04
N ALA A 129 -9.93 9.04 -5.20
CA ALA A 129 -9.97 9.22 -3.75
C ALA A 129 -8.56 9.39 -3.12
N MET A 130 -7.50 9.00 -3.83
CA MET A 130 -6.13 9.19 -3.38
C MET A 130 -5.70 10.65 -3.31
N LYS A 131 -6.40 11.53 -4.05
CA LYS A 131 -6.21 12.98 -3.98
C LYS A 131 -6.24 13.48 -2.53
N HIS A 132 -7.20 13.02 -1.73
CA HIS A 132 -7.35 13.48 -0.35
C HIS A 132 -6.17 13.11 0.57
N SER A 133 -5.51 11.99 0.31
CA SER A 133 -4.31 11.61 1.05
C SER A 133 -3.12 12.50 0.69
N VAL A 134 -2.97 12.85 -0.58
CA VAL A 134 -1.96 13.82 -1.05
C VAL A 134 -2.21 15.20 -0.44
N GLU A 135 -3.46 15.68 -0.46
CA GLU A 135 -3.86 16.97 0.12
C GLU A 135 -3.47 17.09 1.60
N LYS A 136 -3.68 16.06 2.40
CA LYS A 136 -3.30 16.05 3.82
C LYS A 136 -1.79 16.26 4.01
N VAL A 137 -0.97 15.58 3.22
CA VAL A 137 0.48 15.72 3.27
C VAL A 137 0.92 17.12 2.84
N LEU A 138 0.37 17.62 1.72
CA LEU A 138 0.69 18.95 1.20
C LEU A 138 0.29 20.06 2.17
N GLN A 139 -0.91 20.00 2.73
CA GLN A 139 -1.38 20.99 3.72
C GLN A 139 -0.52 21.00 4.97
N THR A 140 -0.12 19.84 5.48
CA THR A 140 0.78 19.73 6.63
C THR A 140 2.13 20.39 6.35
N ARG A 141 2.71 20.14 5.17
CA ARG A 141 4.01 20.72 4.77
C ARG A 141 3.94 22.22 4.52
N SER A 142 2.87 22.70 3.90
CA SER A 142 2.64 24.13 3.67
C SER A 142 2.43 24.90 4.98
N ALA A 143 1.71 24.35 5.93
CA ALA A 143 1.52 24.97 7.24
C ALA A 143 2.83 25.12 8.02
N ARG A 144 3.76 24.17 7.90
CA ARG A 144 5.11 24.27 8.50
C ARG A 144 5.98 25.35 7.84
N ALA A 145 5.87 25.50 6.53
CA ALA A 145 6.60 26.58 5.81
C ALA A 145 6.13 27.98 6.22
N TYR A 146 4.91 28.09 6.74
CA TYR A 146 4.30 29.35 7.20
C TYR A 146 4.32 29.52 8.73
N THR A 147 5.27 28.99 9.47
CA THR A 147 5.46 29.40 10.86
C THR A 147 6.09 30.80 10.80
N PRO A 148 5.38 31.90 11.17
CA PRO A 148 5.98 33.22 11.20
C PRO A 148 7.15 33.16 12.18
N GLN A 149 8.31 33.58 11.77
CA GLN A 149 9.37 33.93 12.71
C GLN A 149 8.71 34.89 13.69
N SER A 150 8.59 34.49 14.96
CA SER A 150 8.12 35.38 16.02
C SER A 150 9.06 36.58 16.02
N GLY A 151 8.56 37.67 15.41
CA GLY A 151 9.20 38.96 15.54
C GLY A 151 9.34 39.24 17.03
N THR A 152 10.58 39.49 17.45
CA THR A 152 10.89 40.01 18.77
C THR A 152 10.05 41.26 19.01
N VAL A 153 8.96 41.12 19.73
CA VAL A 153 8.30 42.27 20.37
C VAL A 153 9.10 42.57 21.61
N SER A 154 9.99 43.54 21.48
CA SER A 154 10.56 44.26 22.61
C SER A 154 9.47 45.18 23.17
N GLY A 155 9.02 44.96 24.37
CA GLY A 155 8.04 45.86 25.00
C GLY A 155 7.63 45.38 26.36
N ASP A 156 8.28 45.92 27.37
CA ASP A 156 7.88 46.25 28.70
C ASP A 156 7.29 45.19 29.66
N THR A 157 8.09 45.07 30.70
CA THR A 157 7.82 44.45 31.99
C THR A 157 6.71 45.16 32.76
N SER A 158 5.68 44.43 33.19
CA SER A 158 5.08 44.65 34.52
C SER A 158 4.46 43.33 35.01
N ALA A 159 4.75 43.06 36.24
CA ALA A 159 4.52 41.88 37.04
C ALA A 159 3.08 41.35 37.08
N ALA A 160 2.95 40.02 36.97
CA ALA A 160 1.95 39.27 37.75
C ALA A 160 2.51 37.87 38.03
N GLN A 161 2.95 37.68 39.27
CA GLN A 161 3.23 36.38 39.87
C GLN A 161 1.89 35.62 40.00
N ASN A 162 1.80 34.43 39.39
CA ASN A 162 0.85 33.42 39.88
C ASN A 162 1.51 32.05 39.77
N SER A 163 1.69 31.48 40.92
CA SER A 163 2.17 30.15 41.22
C SER A 163 1.31 29.05 40.55
N ALA A 164 1.89 28.24 39.72
CA ALA A 164 1.33 26.93 39.34
C ALA A 164 2.31 25.83 39.75
N ARG A 165 1.84 25.00 40.65
CA ARG A 165 2.49 23.83 41.21
C ARG A 165 2.76 22.80 40.09
N SER A 166 3.98 22.35 40.00
CA SER A 166 4.40 21.16 39.28
C SER A 166 3.75 19.92 39.92
N GLY A 167 3.05 19.15 39.09
CA GLY A 167 2.60 17.82 39.45
C GLY A 167 3.26 16.82 38.49
N ASP A 168 4.35 16.23 38.94
CA ASP A 168 5.02 15.13 38.23
C ASP A 168 4.13 13.87 38.32
N ALA A 169 3.59 13.44 37.16
CA ALA A 169 2.93 12.15 37.01
C ALA A 169 3.94 11.16 36.41
N GLU A 170 4.64 10.45 37.27
CA GLU A 170 5.51 9.33 36.93
C GLU A 170 4.65 8.09 36.58
N ILE A 171 4.59 7.72 35.31
CA ILE A 171 3.94 6.47 34.89
C ILE A 171 4.97 5.35 35.03
N ARG A 172 4.84 4.57 36.09
CA ARG A 172 5.64 3.34 36.30
C ARG A 172 5.00 2.18 35.56
N TYR A 173 5.70 1.63 34.58
CA TYR A 173 5.41 0.32 34.00
C TYR A 173 5.86 -0.78 34.98
N ALA A 174 4.90 -1.55 35.49
CA ALA A 174 5.18 -2.75 36.28
C ALA A 174 5.69 -3.87 35.36
N GLN A 175 6.95 -4.25 35.50
CA GLN A 175 7.50 -5.47 34.94
C GLN A 175 7.14 -6.64 35.85
N ASN A 176 6.24 -7.51 35.39
CA ASN A 176 6.01 -8.81 36.05
C ASN A 176 7.05 -9.84 35.56
N GLY A 177 8.10 -9.97 36.31
CA GLY A 177 9.05 -11.05 36.17
C GLY A 177 8.53 -12.33 36.85
N ALA A 178 8.25 -13.36 36.05
CA ALA A 178 7.98 -14.70 36.59
C ALA A 178 9.28 -15.35 37.02
N ARG A 179 9.43 -15.59 38.33
CA ARG A 179 10.45 -16.47 38.90
C ARG A 179 9.89 -17.88 38.94
N SER A 180 10.63 -18.80 38.33
CA SER A 180 10.47 -20.25 38.50
C SER A 180 10.99 -20.63 39.90
N SER A 181 10.19 -21.36 40.67
CA SER A 181 10.66 -22.18 41.77
C SER A 181 10.06 -23.57 41.62
N THR A 182 10.94 -24.54 41.41
CA THR A 182 10.72 -25.96 41.58
C THR A 182 10.48 -26.26 43.04
N ASP A 183 9.41 -26.97 43.39
CA ASP A 183 9.50 -27.98 44.43
C ASP A 183 8.43 -29.07 44.31
N SER A 184 8.83 -30.24 44.65
CA SER A 184 8.23 -31.57 44.56
C SER A 184 7.21 -31.83 45.67
N GLY A 185 6.18 -32.65 45.39
CA GLY A 185 5.50 -33.36 46.48
C GLY A 185 4.02 -33.73 46.25
N SER A 186 3.81 -34.94 45.77
CA SER A 186 2.95 -36.03 46.28
C SER A 186 1.46 -35.76 46.68
N SER A 187 0.62 -36.56 46.04
CA SER A 187 -0.52 -37.37 46.54
C SER A 187 -1.92 -36.78 46.69
N VAL A 188 -2.84 -37.36 45.90
CA VAL A 188 -4.01 -38.21 46.26
C VAL A 188 -5.40 -37.56 46.43
N LEU A 189 -6.37 -38.16 45.69
CA LEU A 189 -7.84 -38.26 45.86
C LEU A 189 -8.69 -36.99 45.55
N GLY A 190 -9.51 -36.96 44.50
CA GLY A 190 -10.75 -37.74 44.39
C GLY A 190 -11.97 -36.90 44.73
N ALA A 191 -12.79 -36.55 43.74
CA ALA A 191 -14.28 -36.55 43.82
C ALA A 191 -14.90 -36.01 42.55
N GLN A 192 -15.78 -36.83 42.03
CA GLN A 192 -16.76 -36.52 40.96
C GLN A 192 -17.78 -35.50 41.49
N ASN A 193 -18.26 -34.62 40.57
CA ASN A 193 -19.69 -34.36 40.50
C ASN A 193 -20.06 -33.75 39.16
N SER A 194 -21.00 -34.42 38.55
CA SER A 194 -21.75 -34.13 37.34
C SER A 194 -22.73 -32.96 37.53
N CYS A 195 -22.88 -32.09 36.54
CA CYS A 195 -24.19 -31.54 36.23
C CYS A 195 -24.22 -31.12 34.74
N GLY A 196 -25.18 -31.72 34.05
CA GLY A 196 -25.44 -31.48 32.64
C GLY A 196 -26.28 -30.24 32.39
N ALA A 197 -26.12 -29.70 31.21
CA ALA A 197 -27.14 -28.90 30.54
C ALA A 197 -27.04 -29.12 29.04
N GLN A 198 -28.05 -29.70 28.47
CA GLN A 198 -28.29 -29.81 27.03
C GLN A 198 -28.74 -28.48 26.46
N SER A 199 -28.21 -28.09 25.30
CA SER A 199 -28.97 -27.30 24.36
C SER A 199 -28.45 -27.57 22.94
N GLY A 200 -29.41 -27.95 22.08
CA GLY A 200 -29.21 -28.52 20.77
C GLY A 200 -28.69 -27.53 19.73
N ALA A 201 -27.84 -28.04 18.88
CA ALA A 201 -27.51 -27.45 17.60
C ALA A 201 -27.97 -28.38 16.50
N GLN A 202 -28.85 -27.89 15.65
CA GLN A 202 -29.31 -28.60 14.45
C GLN A 202 -28.23 -28.54 13.38
N ASN A 203 -27.68 -29.70 13.07
CA ASN A 203 -26.80 -29.88 11.91
C ASN A 203 -27.63 -30.06 10.64
N PHE A 204 -27.52 -29.15 9.69
CA PHE A 204 -27.95 -29.38 8.31
C PHE A 204 -26.78 -30.00 7.53
N ILE A 205 -26.93 -31.28 7.21
CA ILE A 205 -26.04 -32.01 6.31
C ILE A 205 -26.64 -31.93 4.91
N TYR A 206 -25.91 -31.29 3.99
CA TYR A 206 -26.17 -31.42 2.56
C TYR A 206 -25.33 -32.58 2.02
N THR A 207 -25.97 -33.69 1.72
CA THR A 207 -25.35 -34.79 0.98
C THR A 207 -25.53 -34.55 -0.51
N CYS A 208 -24.41 -34.36 -1.22
CA CYS A 208 -24.38 -34.37 -2.67
C CYS A 208 -24.11 -35.80 -3.14
N GLY A 209 -25.13 -36.46 -3.67
CA GLY A 209 -25.04 -37.80 -4.22
C GLY A 209 -24.42 -37.79 -5.62
N ALA A 210 -23.26 -38.40 -5.76
CA ALA A 210 -22.71 -38.77 -7.06
C ALA A 210 -23.37 -40.07 -7.56
N LYS A 211 -23.96 -40.06 -8.74
CA LYS A 211 -24.26 -41.26 -9.49
C LYS A 211 -23.38 -41.34 -10.72
N SER A 212 -22.53 -42.33 -10.72
CA SER A 212 -21.82 -42.87 -11.87
C SER A 212 -22.77 -43.70 -12.75
N GLY A 213 -22.64 -43.58 -14.05
CA GLY A 213 -23.29 -44.45 -15.00
C GLY A 213 -22.75 -44.21 -16.40
N ALA A 214 -22.05 -45.21 -16.89
CA ALA A 214 -21.34 -45.26 -18.15
C ALA A 214 -22.26 -45.66 -19.35
N GLU A 215 -21.72 -45.35 -20.53
CA GLU A 215 -21.93 -46.03 -21.84
C GLU A 215 -23.23 -45.77 -22.61
N ASN A 216 -23.17 -45.16 -23.79
CA ASN A 216 -23.01 -45.84 -25.08
C ASN A 216 -23.08 -44.88 -26.27
N ALA A 217 -22.31 -45.30 -27.25
CA ALA A 217 -22.12 -44.71 -28.56
C ALA A 217 -23.34 -44.71 -29.47
N ALA A 218 -23.43 -43.78 -30.42
CA ALA A 218 -23.41 -43.99 -31.87
C ALA A 218 -24.16 -42.92 -32.66
N LYS A 219 -23.43 -42.35 -33.60
CA LYS A 219 -23.74 -42.03 -35.01
C LYS A 219 -24.97 -41.15 -35.34
N GLY A 220 -24.65 -40.08 -36.02
CA GLY A 220 -25.24 -39.91 -37.34
C GLY A 220 -25.91 -38.58 -37.64
N THR A 221 -25.29 -37.94 -38.62
CA THR A 221 -25.86 -37.14 -39.71
C THR A 221 -26.18 -35.66 -39.50
N ALA A 222 -25.56 -34.96 -40.40
CA ALA A 222 -25.62 -33.52 -40.65
C ALA A 222 -26.86 -33.06 -41.45
N MET A 223 -27.04 -31.72 -41.41
CA MET A 223 -27.64 -30.83 -42.40
C MET A 223 -29.13 -30.54 -42.38
N PRO A 224 -29.56 -29.40 -42.98
CA PRO A 224 -29.04 -28.02 -42.95
C PRO A 224 -30.11 -26.92 -42.63
N CYS A 225 -29.63 -25.68 -42.62
CA CYS A 225 -30.24 -24.38 -42.73
C CYS A 225 -31.67 -24.26 -43.29
N ALA A 226 -32.46 -23.39 -42.69
CA ALA A 226 -33.27 -22.41 -43.44
C ALA A 226 -33.53 -21.17 -42.59
N ALA A 227 -33.18 -20.04 -43.14
CA ALA A 227 -33.53 -18.71 -42.67
C ALA A 227 -35.02 -18.44 -43.00
N GLN A 228 -35.72 -17.81 -42.08
CA GLN A 228 -36.85 -16.97 -42.43
C GLN A 228 -36.92 -15.76 -41.51
N SER A 229 -36.85 -14.63 -42.12
CA SER A 229 -37.14 -13.29 -41.64
C SER A 229 -38.62 -13.11 -41.44
N ASP A 230 -39.01 -12.54 -40.29
CA ASP A 230 -40.22 -11.74 -40.28
C ASP A 230 -40.07 -10.58 -39.28
N ASN A 231 -40.23 -9.39 -39.82
CA ASN A 231 -40.34 -8.12 -39.15
C ASN A 231 -41.68 -8.06 -38.38
N GLU A 232 -41.66 -7.65 -37.13
CA GLU A 232 -42.72 -6.83 -36.58
C GLU A 232 -42.17 -5.81 -35.60
N ALA A 233 -42.22 -4.58 -36.02
CA ALA A 233 -41.99 -3.39 -35.24
C ALA A 233 -43.15 -3.18 -34.25
N GLN A 234 -42.89 -3.17 -32.96
CA GLN A 234 -43.84 -2.62 -31.99
C GLN A 234 -43.23 -1.35 -31.38
N ASN A 235 -43.85 -0.26 -31.79
CA ASN A 235 -43.72 1.10 -31.30
C ASN A 235 -44.15 1.17 -29.83
N THR A 236 -43.22 1.59 -28.95
CA THR A 236 -43.57 2.16 -27.65
C THR A 236 -43.08 3.58 -27.57
N PRO A 237 -43.93 4.55 -27.18
CA PRO A 237 -43.59 5.96 -27.17
C PRO A 237 -42.67 6.32 -26.00
N GLN A 238 -41.61 7.01 -26.31
CA GLN A 238 -40.76 7.69 -25.31
C GLN A 238 -41.43 8.95 -24.80
N PRO A 239 -41.38 9.28 -23.52
CA PRO A 239 -41.89 10.54 -23.02
C PRO A 239 -40.88 11.67 -23.34
N ASN A 240 -41.36 12.62 -24.14
CA ASN A 240 -40.71 13.92 -24.38
C ASN A 240 -40.77 14.76 -23.10
N PHE A 241 -39.65 15.04 -22.49
CA PHE A 241 -39.51 16.17 -21.56
C PHE A 241 -38.92 17.37 -22.29
N SER A 242 -39.78 18.23 -22.77
CA SER A 242 -39.43 19.59 -23.20
C SER A 242 -39.55 20.52 -21.99
N HIS A 243 -38.41 20.89 -21.39
CA HIS A 243 -38.39 22.03 -20.50
C HIS A 243 -38.01 23.28 -21.30
N THR A 244 -39.03 24.11 -21.56
CA THR A 244 -38.83 25.51 -21.99
C THR A 244 -38.40 26.32 -20.78
N CYS A 245 -37.14 26.75 -20.75
CA CYS A 245 -36.68 27.78 -19.82
C CYS A 245 -36.96 29.15 -20.44
N ASN A 246 -37.87 29.90 -19.82
CA ASN A 246 -38.08 31.32 -20.07
C ASN A 246 -36.82 32.09 -19.64
N ALA A 247 -36.23 32.79 -20.60
CA ALA A 247 -35.22 33.81 -20.34
C ALA A 247 -35.91 35.05 -19.74
N GLN A 248 -35.61 35.40 -18.51
CA GLN A 248 -35.81 36.72 -17.98
C GLN A 248 -34.45 37.42 -17.89
N ASP A 249 -34.34 38.52 -18.59
CA ASP A 249 -33.26 39.49 -18.55
C ASP A 249 -32.96 39.93 -17.12
N GLY A 250 -31.79 39.56 -16.62
CA GLY A 250 -31.21 40.15 -15.45
C GLY A 250 -29.75 40.47 -15.75
N SER A 251 -29.49 41.71 -16.03
CA SER A 251 -28.13 42.27 -16.19
C SER A 251 -27.36 42.11 -14.88
N ILE A 252 -26.53 41.07 -14.80
CA ILE A 252 -25.53 40.95 -13.76
C ILE A 252 -24.23 41.53 -14.34
N SER A 253 -23.79 42.62 -13.72
CA SER A 253 -22.52 43.30 -13.99
C SER A 253 -21.39 42.27 -13.96
N ALA A 254 -20.58 42.29 -15.01
CA ALA A 254 -19.33 41.53 -15.10
C ALA A 254 -18.41 41.97 -13.96
N ALA A 255 -18.41 41.18 -12.88
CA ALA A 255 -17.32 41.22 -11.95
C ALA A 255 -16.09 40.67 -12.68
N GLN A 256 -15.12 41.53 -12.89
CA GLN A 256 -13.81 41.20 -13.42
C GLN A 256 -13.25 40.01 -12.64
N SER A 257 -13.20 38.85 -13.30
CA SER A 257 -12.44 37.73 -12.83
C SER A 257 -10.98 38.17 -12.85
N ALA A 258 -10.45 38.55 -11.70
CA ALA A 258 -9.01 38.63 -11.50
C ALA A 258 -8.43 37.28 -11.93
N SER A 259 -7.65 37.27 -12.99
CA SER A 259 -6.86 36.14 -13.42
C SER A 259 -6.00 35.69 -12.20
N GLN A 260 -6.39 34.62 -11.57
CA GLN A 260 -5.51 33.95 -10.62
C GLN A 260 -4.22 33.60 -11.40
N PRO A 261 -3.03 33.84 -10.83
CA PRO A 261 -1.81 33.39 -11.44
C PRO A 261 -1.95 31.89 -11.68
N SER A 262 -1.55 31.43 -12.85
CA SER A 262 -1.56 30.02 -13.26
C SER A 262 -0.88 29.19 -12.15
N GLY A 263 -1.69 28.67 -11.24
CA GLY A 263 -1.21 27.93 -10.08
C GLY A 263 -0.56 26.64 -10.56
N GLU A 264 0.59 26.34 -10.01
CA GLU A 264 1.28 25.06 -10.17
C GLU A 264 0.28 23.91 -9.98
N GLY A 265 0.30 22.90 -10.88
CA GLY A 265 -0.56 21.74 -10.78
C GLY A 265 -0.28 20.92 -9.51
N MET A 266 -1.29 20.20 -9.03
CA MET A 266 -1.15 19.39 -7.81
C MET A 266 -0.02 18.36 -7.93
N HIS A 267 0.19 17.76 -9.09
CA HIS A 267 1.28 16.84 -9.38
C HIS A 267 2.65 17.48 -9.15
N ASP A 268 2.87 18.70 -9.67
CA ASP A 268 4.17 19.37 -9.54
C ASP A 268 4.41 19.82 -8.10
N LEU A 269 3.35 20.27 -7.42
CA LEU A 269 3.40 20.58 -6.00
C LEU A 269 3.76 19.32 -5.18
N ALA A 270 3.13 18.18 -5.46
CA ALA A 270 3.42 16.91 -4.81
C ALA A 270 4.86 16.45 -5.08
N ARG A 271 5.33 16.56 -6.31
CA ARG A 271 6.71 16.26 -6.69
C ARG A 271 7.71 17.10 -5.90
N ARG A 272 7.51 18.41 -5.84
CA ARG A 272 8.36 19.33 -5.10
C ARG A 272 8.37 19.09 -3.60
N HIS A 273 7.22 18.71 -3.04
CA HIS A 273 7.08 18.40 -1.64
C HIS A 273 7.35 16.92 -1.29
N GLY A 274 7.85 16.14 -2.25
CA GLY A 274 8.21 14.75 -2.01
C GLY A 274 7.02 13.87 -1.59
N VAL A 275 5.92 13.92 -2.35
CA VAL A 275 4.76 13.04 -2.15
C VAL A 275 4.61 12.15 -3.37
N TRP A 276 4.55 10.83 -3.17
CA TRP A 276 4.32 9.84 -4.21
C TRP A 276 3.09 9.01 -3.91
N LEU A 277 2.46 8.50 -4.96
CA LEU A 277 1.40 7.51 -4.88
C LEU A 277 1.87 6.17 -5.44
N THR A 278 1.44 5.06 -4.83
CA THR A 278 1.76 3.73 -5.34
C THR A 278 0.48 2.95 -5.64
N GLU A 279 0.30 2.55 -6.91
CA GLU A 279 -0.74 1.61 -7.32
C GLU A 279 -0.31 0.18 -7.01
N ARG A 280 -1.21 -0.62 -6.45
CA ARG A 280 -0.95 -2.01 -6.05
C ARG A 280 -2.13 -2.97 -6.25
N GLY A 281 -3.13 -2.56 -7.04
CA GLY A 281 -4.36 -3.30 -7.29
C GLY A 281 -5.51 -2.92 -6.40
N SER A 282 -6.69 -3.28 -6.87
CA SER A 282 -7.98 -3.11 -6.17
C SER A 282 -8.61 -4.47 -5.94
N THR A 283 -9.36 -4.60 -4.85
CA THR A 283 -10.09 -5.84 -4.53
C THR A 283 -11.15 -6.10 -5.59
N PHE A 284 -11.17 -7.34 -6.10
CA PHE A 284 -12.20 -7.83 -7.00
C PHE A 284 -12.74 -9.18 -6.49
N GLY A 285 -13.99 -9.19 -6.06
CA GLY A 285 -14.55 -10.34 -5.37
C GLY A 285 -13.85 -10.61 -4.02
N TYR A 286 -13.66 -11.87 -3.68
CA TYR A 286 -13.15 -12.29 -2.36
C TYR A 286 -11.68 -12.75 -2.35
N GLY A 287 -11.04 -12.93 -3.49
CA GLY A 287 -9.73 -13.56 -3.51
C GLY A 287 -8.68 -12.95 -4.42
N ASN A 288 -9.06 -12.10 -5.36
CA ASN A 288 -8.15 -11.56 -6.35
C ASN A 288 -7.99 -10.05 -6.24
N LEU A 289 -6.86 -9.54 -6.71
CA LEU A 289 -6.67 -8.14 -7.01
C LEU A 289 -6.65 -7.93 -8.52
N ILE A 290 -7.20 -6.79 -8.95
CA ILE A 290 -7.16 -6.35 -10.34
C ILE A 290 -6.48 -4.99 -10.40
N VAL A 291 -5.63 -4.79 -11.39
CA VAL A 291 -5.08 -3.49 -11.72
C VAL A 291 -5.86 -2.88 -12.87
N ASP A 292 -6.54 -1.79 -12.61
CA ASP A 292 -7.06 -0.95 -13.67
C ASP A 292 -5.94 0.00 -14.15
N MET A 293 -5.41 -0.25 -15.33
CA MET A 293 -4.30 0.55 -15.87
C MET A 293 -4.68 2.03 -16.06
N ARG A 294 -5.97 2.36 -16.13
CA ARG A 294 -6.46 3.76 -16.16
C ARG A 294 -6.23 4.47 -14.83
N SER A 295 -6.06 3.73 -13.73
CA SER A 295 -5.78 4.31 -12.43
C SER A 295 -4.45 5.06 -12.40
N LEU A 296 -3.48 4.65 -13.21
CA LEU A 296 -2.15 5.22 -13.27
C LEU A 296 -2.17 6.69 -13.75
N PRO A 297 -2.70 7.02 -14.94
CA PRO A 297 -2.79 8.42 -15.37
C PRO A 297 -3.71 9.24 -14.47
N ILE A 298 -4.79 8.69 -13.92
CA ILE A 298 -5.68 9.42 -12.99
C ILE A 298 -4.92 9.84 -11.72
N MET A 299 -4.17 8.93 -11.11
CA MET A 299 -3.38 9.27 -9.91
C MET A 299 -2.21 10.20 -10.24
N ARG A 300 -1.67 10.13 -11.45
CA ARG A 300 -0.60 11.05 -11.91
C ARG A 300 -1.03 12.51 -11.97
N GLU A 301 -2.32 12.79 -12.04
CA GLU A 301 -2.84 14.17 -11.92
C GLU A 301 -2.55 14.77 -10.52
N PHE A 302 -2.36 13.91 -9.51
CA PHE A 302 -2.22 14.35 -8.12
C PHE A 302 -0.79 14.29 -7.58
N ALA A 303 -0.01 13.29 -8.02
CA ALA A 303 1.38 13.09 -7.59
C ALA A 303 2.13 12.14 -8.53
N PRO A 304 3.48 12.09 -8.50
CA PRO A 304 4.23 11.02 -9.13
C PRO A 304 3.75 9.63 -8.72
N VAL A 305 3.60 8.71 -9.70
CA VAL A 305 3.02 7.39 -9.49
C VAL A 305 4.05 6.29 -9.64
N ILE A 306 4.13 5.46 -8.61
CA ILE A 306 4.92 4.22 -8.57
C ILE A 306 3.97 3.04 -8.84
N PHE A 307 4.38 2.10 -9.66
CA PHE A 307 3.65 0.85 -9.85
C PHE A 307 4.27 -0.27 -9.02
N ASP A 308 3.52 -0.80 -8.07
CA ASP A 308 3.91 -1.96 -7.27
C ASP A 308 3.52 -3.24 -8.00
N ALA A 309 4.48 -3.80 -8.73
CA ALA A 309 4.27 -5.01 -9.52
C ALA A 309 4.16 -6.28 -8.67
N THR A 310 4.75 -6.27 -7.47
CA THR A 310 4.73 -7.42 -6.55
C THR A 310 3.36 -7.62 -5.91
N HIS A 311 2.83 -6.57 -5.28
CA HIS A 311 1.56 -6.72 -4.56
C HIS A 311 0.33 -6.69 -5.48
N SER A 312 0.51 -6.30 -6.74
CA SER A 312 -0.56 -6.34 -7.75
C SER A 312 -1.01 -7.76 -8.12
N VAL A 313 -0.16 -8.77 -7.87
CA VAL A 313 -0.45 -10.19 -8.14
C VAL A 313 -0.83 -10.97 -6.88
N GLN A 314 -1.06 -10.29 -5.78
CA GLN A 314 -1.41 -10.88 -4.49
C GLN A 314 -2.84 -11.44 -4.51
N MET A 315 -3.03 -12.57 -3.81
CA MET A 315 -4.32 -13.20 -3.54
C MET A 315 -4.58 -13.20 -2.03
N PRO A 316 -5.11 -12.10 -1.46
CA PRO A 316 -5.09 -11.87 -0.01
C PRO A 316 -5.91 -12.88 0.81
N SER A 317 -6.91 -13.53 0.21
CA SER A 317 -7.91 -14.34 0.92
C SER A 317 -7.70 -15.85 0.80
N ILE A 318 -6.57 -16.29 0.23
CA ILE A 318 -6.31 -17.72 -0.02
C ILE A 318 -5.31 -18.25 1.01
N GLY A 319 -5.80 -19.01 2.00
CA GLY A 319 -4.97 -19.75 2.97
C GLY A 319 -4.60 -18.95 4.24
N THR A 320 -3.70 -19.53 5.03
CA THR A 320 -3.15 -18.94 6.27
C THR A 320 -2.05 -17.91 6.02
N THR A 321 -1.55 -17.83 4.80
CA THR A 321 -0.57 -16.84 4.32
C THR A 321 -1.11 -16.15 3.09
N SER A 322 -0.62 -14.92 2.82
CA SER A 322 -0.96 -14.22 1.60
C SER A 322 -0.48 -15.02 0.38
N GLY A 323 -1.42 -15.51 -0.42
CA GLY A 323 -1.16 -16.15 -1.70
C GLY A 323 -0.81 -15.13 -2.79
N GLY A 324 -0.48 -15.64 -3.96
CA GLY A 324 -0.21 -14.84 -5.15
C GLY A 324 0.47 -15.64 -6.25
N ASP A 325 0.75 -14.97 -7.36
CA ASP A 325 1.38 -15.60 -8.52
C ASP A 325 2.38 -14.66 -9.21
N SER A 326 3.64 -14.78 -8.82
CA SER A 326 4.73 -13.95 -9.35
C SER A 326 4.95 -14.08 -10.86
N ARG A 327 4.40 -15.13 -11.52
CA ARG A 327 4.46 -15.28 -12.98
C ARG A 327 3.81 -14.10 -13.71
N PHE A 328 2.84 -13.43 -13.09
CA PHE A 328 2.15 -12.27 -13.67
C PHE A 328 2.87 -10.94 -13.45
N VAL A 329 3.86 -10.86 -12.57
CA VAL A 329 4.63 -9.62 -12.31
C VAL A 329 5.20 -9.02 -13.60
N PRO A 330 5.88 -9.79 -14.50
CA PRO A 330 6.42 -9.20 -15.72
C PRO A 330 5.36 -8.65 -16.68
N TYR A 331 4.17 -9.25 -16.71
CA TYR A 331 3.09 -8.80 -17.59
C TYR A 331 2.53 -7.46 -17.12
N LEU A 332 2.22 -7.35 -15.83
CA LEU A 332 1.67 -6.12 -15.25
C LEU A 332 2.72 -4.99 -15.25
N ALA A 333 3.98 -5.31 -14.97
CA ALA A 333 5.06 -4.32 -15.02
C ALA A 333 5.24 -3.72 -16.42
N ARG A 334 5.23 -4.56 -17.48
CA ARG A 334 5.31 -4.08 -18.87
C ARG A 334 4.09 -3.24 -19.24
N ALA A 335 2.90 -3.65 -18.84
CA ALA A 335 1.68 -2.88 -19.08
C ALA A 335 1.75 -1.49 -18.40
N ALA A 336 2.17 -1.42 -17.14
CA ALA A 336 2.36 -0.16 -16.43
C ALA A 336 3.47 0.71 -17.06
N ALA A 337 4.56 0.09 -17.53
CA ALA A 337 5.62 0.79 -18.27
C ALA A 337 5.07 1.43 -19.56
N ALA A 338 4.20 0.71 -20.27
CA ALA A 338 3.58 1.20 -21.51
C ALA A 338 2.57 2.33 -21.26
N VAL A 339 1.87 2.32 -20.15
CA VAL A 339 0.97 3.43 -19.74
C VAL A 339 1.77 4.68 -19.35
N GLY A 340 2.96 4.49 -18.79
CA GLY A 340 3.82 5.55 -18.27
C GLY A 340 3.61 5.78 -16.78
N VAL A 341 4.62 5.44 -16.00
CA VAL A 341 4.70 5.66 -14.55
C VAL A 341 6.03 6.31 -14.19
N ASP A 342 6.10 6.96 -13.04
CA ASP A 342 7.31 7.64 -12.59
C ASP A 342 8.32 6.64 -11.98
N GLY A 343 7.85 5.45 -11.58
CA GLY A 343 8.70 4.42 -11.05
C GLY A 343 8.03 3.07 -10.85
N PHE A 344 8.85 2.11 -10.41
CA PHE A 344 8.44 0.74 -10.12
C PHE A 344 8.86 0.33 -8.72
N PHE A 345 8.05 -0.55 -8.13
CA PHE A 345 8.31 -1.20 -6.86
C PHE A 345 8.29 -2.71 -7.06
N TYR A 346 9.38 -3.37 -6.65
CA TYR A 346 9.53 -4.82 -6.70
C TYR A 346 10.03 -5.37 -5.37
N GLU A 347 9.43 -6.43 -4.89
CA GLU A 347 10.03 -7.24 -3.83
C GLU A 347 10.77 -8.42 -4.44
N THR A 348 11.95 -8.71 -3.90
CA THR A 348 12.83 -9.77 -4.37
C THR A 348 13.46 -10.52 -3.21
N HIS A 349 13.71 -11.81 -3.42
CA HIS A 349 14.38 -12.67 -2.46
C HIS A 349 15.30 -13.65 -3.19
N PRO A 350 16.46 -14.03 -2.64
CA PRO A 350 17.33 -15.02 -3.27
C PRO A 350 16.64 -16.37 -3.49
N ASP A 351 15.75 -16.74 -2.58
CA ASP A 351 14.94 -17.96 -2.61
C ASP A 351 13.50 -17.63 -2.16
N PRO A 352 12.62 -17.17 -3.08
CA PRO A 352 11.26 -16.78 -2.73
C PRO A 352 10.42 -17.89 -2.10
N ALA A 353 10.73 -19.17 -2.40
CA ALA A 353 9.98 -20.30 -1.87
C ALA A 353 10.13 -20.45 -0.34
N HIS A 354 11.26 -20.00 0.22
CA HIS A 354 11.58 -20.07 1.64
C HIS A 354 11.50 -18.71 2.35
N ALA A 355 11.02 -17.67 1.68
CA ALA A 355 10.85 -16.36 2.28
C ALA A 355 9.79 -16.37 3.40
N LEU A 356 10.07 -15.64 4.48
CA LEU A 356 9.17 -15.58 5.66
C LEU A 356 7.94 -14.68 5.45
N SER A 357 7.91 -13.94 4.33
CA SER A 357 6.79 -13.06 3.94
C SER A 357 6.67 -12.97 2.43
N ASP A 358 5.42 -13.00 1.92
CA ASP A 358 5.01 -12.71 0.53
C ASP A 358 5.78 -13.48 -0.58
N GLY A 359 6.39 -14.63 -0.22
CA GLY A 359 7.17 -15.46 -1.15
C GLY A 359 6.51 -15.72 -2.50
N PRO A 360 5.22 -16.11 -2.56
CA PRO A 360 4.53 -16.37 -3.83
C PRO A 360 4.46 -15.16 -4.79
N ASN A 361 4.64 -13.94 -4.28
CA ASN A 361 4.58 -12.71 -5.07
C ASN A 361 5.96 -12.19 -5.48
N MET A 362 7.02 -12.62 -4.81
CA MET A 362 8.36 -12.10 -5.03
C MET A 362 9.03 -12.71 -6.26
N LEU A 363 9.87 -11.92 -6.88
CA LEU A 363 10.80 -12.38 -7.91
C LEU A 363 12.11 -12.82 -7.27
N ASN A 364 12.80 -13.81 -7.87
CA ASN A 364 14.19 -14.00 -7.55
C ASN A 364 15.06 -12.90 -8.22
N LEU A 365 16.33 -12.84 -7.83
CA LEU A 365 17.23 -11.76 -8.29
C LEU A 365 17.41 -11.72 -9.81
N GLN A 366 17.42 -12.87 -10.47
CA GLN A 366 17.57 -12.97 -11.93
C GLN A 366 16.30 -12.53 -12.66
N GLN A 367 15.13 -12.93 -12.15
CA GLN A 367 13.83 -12.52 -12.69
C GLN A 367 13.65 -11.00 -12.54
N LEU A 368 14.05 -10.44 -11.39
CA LEU A 368 14.02 -9.00 -11.17
C LEU A 368 14.84 -8.24 -12.22
N GLU A 369 16.06 -8.67 -12.48
CA GLU A 369 16.92 -8.04 -13.49
C GLU A 369 16.27 -8.04 -14.88
N HIS A 370 15.69 -9.17 -15.27
CA HIS A 370 15.01 -9.30 -16.55
C HIS A 370 13.82 -8.34 -16.67
N VAL A 371 12.98 -8.26 -15.63
CA VAL A 371 11.79 -7.39 -15.65
C VAL A 371 12.20 -5.91 -15.65
N VAL A 372 13.18 -5.52 -14.83
CA VAL A 372 13.68 -4.14 -14.80
C VAL A 372 14.24 -3.72 -16.15
N THR A 373 15.03 -4.60 -16.80
CA THR A 373 15.54 -4.32 -18.14
C THR A 373 14.43 -4.10 -19.16
N GLN A 374 13.37 -4.92 -19.13
CA GLN A 374 12.24 -4.78 -20.03
C GLN A 374 11.44 -3.48 -19.79
N THR A 375 11.17 -3.15 -18.54
CA THR A 375 10.41 -1.92 -18.20
C THR A 375 11.17 -0.66 -18.57
N LEU A 376 12.49 -0.63 -18.36
CA LEU A 376 13.37 0.46 -18.81
C LEU A 376 13.35 0.62 -20.33
N ALA A 377 13.44 -0.48 -21.07
CA ALA A 377 13.42 -0.44 -22.53
C ALA A 377 12.08 0.09 -23.08
N ILE A 378 10.96 -0.31 -22.47
CA ILE A 378 9.62 0.18 -22.87
C ILE A 378 9.49 1.67 -22.59
N GLN A 379 9.85 2.14 -21.38
CA GLN A 379 9.77 3.56 -21.04
C GLN A 379 10.65 4.40 -21.94
N LYS A 380 11.88 3.97 -22.21
CA LYS A 380 12.78 4.64 -23.16
C LYS A 380 12.19 4.72 -24.56
N ALA A 381 11.56 3.65 -25.06
CA ALA A 381 10.93 3.63 -26.38
C ALA A 381 9.75 4.59 -26.49
N LEU A 382 9.08 4.91 -25.39
CA LEU A 382 7.95 5.84 -25.31
C LEU A 382 8.35 7.26 -24.91
N GLY A 383 9.63 7.54 -24.68
CA GLY A 383 10.12 8.87 -24.34
C GLY A 383 9.87 9.29 -22.87
N PHE A 384 9.70 8.31 -21.97
CA PHE A 384 9.58 8.55 -20.53
C PHE A 384 10.93 8.56 -19.81
#